data_2bb94d886b7dfd803485c9863614d5e9
#
_entry.id   2bb94d886b7dfd803485c9863614d5e9
#
_cell.length_a   1.000
_cell.length_b   1.000
_cell.length_c   1.000
_cell.angle_alpha   90.00
_cell.angle_beta   90.00
_cell.angle_gamma   90.00
#
_symmetry.space_group_name_H-M   'P 1'
#
loop_
_entity.id
_entity.type
_entity.pdbx_description
1 polymer ?
#
loop_
_entity_poly.entity_id
_entity_poly.type
_entity_poly.pdbx_seq_one_letter_code
_entity_poly.pdbx_strand_id
1 'polypeptide(L)'
;TTRPMKSGEINGVHYHFVTKNNFQEDAKAGKFIEYGEFEKFLYGTSLASIQAVIDRAKICLLTLKAENLNALRRTTFMPYVVFIAPPSLQQLRRQKEILGQHGIKDEQLKLILNEGKTTEKHFGHLFDRIIVNVDLDRSLEELKEIVRRLEMEPQWVPTFWPINPTNIISSTKYDEKLIY
;
A
#
# COMPACT_ATOMS: atom_id res chain seq x y z
N THR A 1 -15.15 6.97 -3.09
CA THR A 1 -15.06 8.42 -2.85
C THR A 1 -16.43 9.10 -2.96
N THR A 2 -16.57 10.23 -2.27
CA THR A 2 -17.77 11.10 -2.38
C THR A 2 -17.56 12.27 -3.37
N ARG A 3 -16.38 12.36 -3.99
CA ARG A 3 -16.11 13.35 -5.03
C ARG A 3 -16.97 13.04 -6.27
N PRO A 4 -17.54 14.05 -6.91
CA PRO A 4 -18.20 13.84 -8.20
C PRO A 4 -17.26 13.25 -9.24
N MET A 5 -17.79 12.39 -10.09
CA MET A 5 -17.06 11.78 -11.19
C MET A 5 -16.67 12.87 -12.21
N LYS A 6 -15.42 12.86 -12.67
CA LYS A 6 -14.93 13.77 -13.73
C LYS A 6 -15.21 13.17 -15.10
N SER A 7 -15.15 14.04 -16.15
CA SER A 7 -15.24 13.55 -17.53
C SER A 7 -14.14 12.54 -17.83
N GLY A 8 -14.49 11.43 -18.45
CA GLY A 8 -13.57 10.33 -18.77
C GLY A 8 -13.33 9.32 -17.62
N GLU A 9 -13.82 9.57 -16.42
CA GLU A 9 -13.77 8.58 -15.35
C GLU A 9 -14.89 7.53 -15.49
N ILE A 10 -14.64 6.32 -15.03
CA ILE A 10 -15.60 5.20 -15.06
C ILE A 10 -15.78 4.72 -13.64
N ASN A 11 -17.05 4.65 -13.19
CA ASN A 11 -17.38 4.13 -11.87
C ASN A 11 -16.99 2.64 -11.73
N GLY A 12 -16.34 2.30 -10.62
CA GLY A 12 -15.83 0.95 -10.37
C GLY A 12 -14.46 0.65 -11.02
N VAL A 13 -13.94 1.57 -11.86
CA VAL A 13 -12.58 1.47 -12.44
C VAL A 13 -11.64 2.45 -11.75
N HIS A 14 -11.94 3.74 -11.84
CA HIS A 14 -11.12 4.79 -11.21
C HIS A 14 -11.43 4.91 -9.71
N TYR A 15 -12.71 4.96 -9.37
CA TYR A 15 -13.25 4.95 -8.02
C TYR A 15 -14.64 4.33 -8.02
N HIS A 16 -15.09 3.86 -6.86
CA HIS A 16 -16.50 3.72 -6.56
C HIS A 16 -17.03 5.08 -6.09
N PHE A 17 -17.81 5.75 -6.93
CA PHE A 17 -18.41 7.04 -6.61
C PHE A 17 -19.71 6.83 -5.85
N VAL A 18 -19.76 7.31 -4.62
CA VAL A 18 -20.90 7.09 -3.70
C VAL A 18 -21.37 8.42 -3.08
N THR A 19 -22.59 8.44 -2.55
CA THR A 19 -23.07 9.59 -1.79
C THR A 19 -22.36 9.71 -0.45
N LYS A 20 -22.36 10.93 0.13
CA LYS A 20 -21.76 11.17 1.44
C LYS A 20 -22.44 10.32 2.54
N ASN A 21 -23.75 10.15 2.46
CA ASN A 21 -24.51 9.34 3.42
C ASN A 21 -24.08 7.87 3.36
N ASN A 22 -24.07 7.27 2.17
CA ASN A 22 -23.63 5.88 1.99
C ASN A 22 -22.18 5.67 2.48
N PHE A 23 -21.29 6.63 2.16
CA PHE A 23 -19.91 6.55 2.63
C PHE A 23 -19.83 6.56 4.16
N GLN A 24 -20.60 7.44 4.82
CA GLN A 24 -20.61 7.54 6.28
C GLN A 24 -21.21 6.30 6.94
N GLU A 25 -22.24 5.70 6.35
CA GLU A 25 -22.81 4.42 6.80
C GLU A 25 -21.78 3.29 6.69
N ASP A 26 -21.09 3.20 5.57
CA ASP A 26 -20.03 2.22 5.35
C ASP A 26 -18.83 2.41 6.31
N ALA A 27 -18.47 3.66 6.61
CA ALA A 27 -17.44 3.98 7.58
C ALA A 27 -17.85 3.56 9.01
N LYS A 28 -19.08 3.85 9.42
CA LYS A 28 -19.63 3.41 10.71
C LYS A 28 -19.73 1.89 10.82
N ALA A 29 -20.00 1.22 9.70
CA ALA A 29 -20.05 -0.24 9.62
C ALA A 29 -18.66 -0.90 9.55
N GLY A 30 -17.55 -0.13 9.62
CA GLY A 30 -16.18 -0.66 9.61
C GLY A 30 -15.77 -1.28 8.25
N LYS A 31 -16.39 -0.89 7.15
CA LYS A 31 -16.13 -1.47 5.83
C LYS A 31 -14.85 -0.95 5.16
N PHE A 32 -14.19 0.07 5.74
CA PHE A 32 -12.94 0.63 5.22
C PHE A 32 -11.75 0.22 6.09
N ILE A 33 -10.65 -0.13 5.45
CA ILE A 33 -9.37 -0.30 6.13
C ILE A 33 -8.75 1.06 6.47
N GLU A 34 -9.01 2.04 5.62
CA GLU A 34 -8.56 3.42 5.76
C GLU A 34 -9.55 4.35 5.07
N TYR A 35 -9.82 5.49 5.69
CA TYR A 35 -10.56 6.57 5.05
C TYR A 35 -10.15 7.93 5.62
N GLY A 36 -10.44 9.00 4.87
CA GLY A 36 -10.16 10.36 5.29
C GLY A 36 -10.79 11.38 4.37
N GLU A 37 -10.67 12.65 4.75
CA GLU A 37 -11.13 13.78 3.95
C GLU A 37 -9.96 14.45 3.24
N PHE A 38 -10.14 14.73 1.96
CA PHE A 38 -9.25 15.55 1.16
C PHE A 38 -10.09 16.47 0.25
N GLU A 39 -9.78 17.77 0.24
CA GLU A 39 -10.49 18.80 -0.55
C GLU A 39 -12.02 18.73 -0.40
N LYS A 40 -12.52 18.58 0.83
CA LYS A 40 -13.95 18.48 1.20
C LYS A 40 -14.66 17.20 0.75
N PHE A 41 -13.95 16.24 0.16
CA PHE A 41 -14.48 14.95 -0.25
C PHE A 41 -13.89 13.82 0.59
N LEU A 42 -14.69 12.80 0.81
CA LEU A 42 -14.24 11.60 1.52
C LEU A 42 -13.65 10.60 0.52
N TYR A 43 -12.56 9.98 0.93
CA TYR A 43 -11.88 8.91 0.21
C TYR A 43 -11.62 7.76 1.18
N GLY A 44 -11.67 6.54 0.69
CA GLY A 44 -11.38 5.38 1.51
C GLY A 44 -11.08 4.15 0.68
N THR A 45 -10.37 3.21 1.29
CA THR A 45 -10.08 1.89 0.72
C THR A 45 -10.96 0.87 1.42
N SER A 46 -11.95 0.29 0.70
CA SER A 46 -12.86 -0.68 1.27
C SER A 46 -12.26 -2.08 1.31
N LEU A 47 -12.59 -2.84 2.36
CA LEU A 47 -12.23 -4.25 2.48
C LEU A 47 -12.77 -5.08 1.31
N ALA A 48 -13.98 -4.77 0.84
CA ALA A 48 -14.59 -5.44 -0.31
C ALA A 48 -13.81 -5.22 -1.61
N SER A 49 -13.24 -4.03 -1.83
CA SER A 49 -12.41 -3.75 -3.01
C SER A 49 -11.09 -4.54 -2.98
N ILE A 50 -10.48 -4.68 -1.80
CA ILE A 50 -9.28 -5.51 -1.62
C ILE A 50 -9.62 -6.97 -1.94
N GLN A 51 -10.69 -7.50 -1.34
CA GLN A 51 -11.14 -8.88 -1.57
C GLN A 51 -11.43 -9.14 -3.05
N ALA A 52 -12.10 -8.21 -3.73
CA ALA A 52 -12.41 -8.35 -5.15
C ALA A 52 -11.18 -8.43 -6.07
N VAL A 53 -10.05 -7.85 -5.68
CA VAL A 53 -8.76 -7.99 -6.40
C VAL A 53 -8.17 -9.37 -6.14
N ILE A 54 -8.17 -9.81 -4.88
CA ILE A 54 -7.66 -11.13 -4.46
C ILE A 54 -8.47 -12.26 -5.11
N ASP A 55 -9.80 -12.15 -5.13
CA ASP A 55 -10.70 -13.15 -5.75
C ASP A 55 -10.46 -13.34 -7.26
N ARG A 56 -9.87 -12.31 -7.90
CA ARG A 56 -9.47 -12.39 -9.31
C ARG A 56 -8.06 -12.97 -9.50
N ALA A 57 -7.46 -13.53 -8.46
CA ALA A 57 -6.09 -14.02 -8.42
C ALA A 57 -5.05 -12.97 -8.88
N LYS A 58 -5.29 -11.69 -8.53
CA LYS A 58 -4.36 -10.58 -8.79
C LYS A 58 -3.64 -10.18 -7.51
N ILE A 59 -2.41 -9.69 -7.66
CA ILE A 59 -1.67 -9.08 -6.56
C ILE A 59 -2.31 -7.73 -6.23
N CYS A 60 -2.79 -7.59 -4.99
CA CYS A 60 -3.35 -6.34 -4.51
C CYS A 60 -2.25 -5.47 -3.91
N LEU A 61 -1.88 -4.38 -4.58
CA LEU A 61 -0.95 -3.39 -4.06
C LEU A 61 -1.71 -2.29 -3.32
N LEU A 62 -1.33 -2.05 -2.07
CA LEU A 62 -1.92 -1.03 -1.22
C LEU A 62 -0.85 -0.09 -0.69
N THR A 63 -1.16 1.21 -0.65
CA THR A 63 -0.39 2.19 0.10
C THR A 63 -1.23 2.66 1.26
N LEU A 64 -0.84 2.31 2.49
CA LEU A 64 -1.57 2.63 3.72
C LEU A 64 -0.69 3.42 4.69
N LYS A 65 -1.33 4.20 5.55
CA LYS A 65 -0.67 4.79 6.70
C LYS A 65 -0.28 3.69 7.69
N ALA A 66 0.89 3.82 8.32
CA ALA A 66 1.43 2.80 9.22
C ALA A 66 0.52 2.50 10.42
N GLU A 67 -0.28 3.48 10.87
CA GLU A 67 -1.26 3.33 11.95
C GLU A 67 -2.34 2.29 11.62
N ASN A 68 -2.64 2.09 10.34
CA ASN A 68 -3.67 1.16 9.87
C ASN A 68 -3.14 -0.28 9.68
N LEU A 69 -1.82 -0.50 9.78
CA LEU A 69 -1.22 -1.83 9.57
C LEU A 69 -1.71 -2.87 10.58
N ASN A 70 -1.94 -2.48 11.84
CA ASN A 70 -2.49 -3.38 12.84
C ASN A 70 -3.89 -3.87 12.47
N ALA A 71 -4.73 -2.99 11.91
CA ALA A 71 -6.06 -3.37 11.42
C ALA A 71 -5.95 -4.31 10.22
N LEU A 72 -5.06 -4.01 9.27
CA LEU A 72 -4.82 -4.85 8.10
C LEU A 72 -4.30 -6.24 8.49
N ARG A 73 -3.37 -6.33 9.43
CA ARG A 73 -2.81 -7.60 9.94
C ARG A 73 -3.85 -8.51 10.62
N ARG A 74 -4.97 -7.95 11.08
CA ARG A 74 -6.08 -8.71 11.67
C ARG A 74 -7.08 -9.21 10.65
N THR A 75 -6.94 -8.83 9.38
CA THR A 75 -7.79 -9.34 8.30
C THR A 75 -7.30 -10.72 7.83
N THR A 76 -8.14 -11.40 7.06
CA THR A 76 -7.81 -12.67 6.40
C THR A 76 -6.97 -12.49 5.14
N PHE A 77 -6.58 -11.26 4.79
CA PHE A 77 -5.84 -10.97 3.55
C PHE A 77 -4.37 -11.41 3.60
N MET A 78 -3.82 -11.68 4.78
CA MET A 78 -2.42 -12.10 4.98
C MET A 78 -1.42 -11.17 4.25
N PRO A 79 -1.40 -9.86 4.56
CA PRO A 79 -0.61 -8.90 3.83
C PRO A 79 0.89 -9.10 4.05
N TYR A 80 1.68 -8.95 2.99
CA TYR A 80 3.13 -8.77 3.09
C TYR A 80 3.44 -7.27 3.09
N VAL A 81 4.05 -6.78 4.15
CA VAL A 81 4.24 -5.35 4.39
C VAL A 81 5.67 -4.94 4.07
N VAL A 82 5.80 -4.07 3.07
CA VAL A 82 7.09 -3.49 2.67
C VAL A 82 7.13 -2.02 3.09
N PHE A 83 8.07 -1.67 3.94
CA PHE A 83 8.34 -0.27 4.28
C PHE A 83 9.37 0.31 3.31
N ILE A 84 8.97 1.35 2.58
CA ILE A 84 9.88 2.11 1.71
C ILE A 84 10.51 3.23 2.54
N ALA A 85 11.70 2.98 3.05
CA ALA A 85 12.43 3.90 3.90
C ALA A 85 13.09 5.03 3.11
N PRO A 86 13.07 6.28 3.60
CA PRO A 86 13.83 7.36 2.99
C PRO A 86 15.34 7.09 3.10
N PRO A 87 16.15 7.45 2.09
CA PRO A 87 17.60 7.32 2.13
C PRO A 87 18.22 8.41 3.00
N SER A 88 19.54 8.52 3.02
CA SER A 88 20.24 9.60 3.79
C SER A 88 19.85 10.99 3.28
N LEU A 89 20.04 12.01 4.14
CA LEU A 89 19.78 13.41 3.79
C LEU A 89 20.57 13.85 2.53
N GLN A 90 21.80 13.39 2.41
CA GLN A 90 22.64 13.68 1.25
C GLN A 90 22.05 13.10 -0.04
N GLN A 91 21.54 11.89 0.02
CA GLN A 91 20.89 11.24 -1.11
C GLN A 91 19.56 11.91 -1.46
N LEU A 92 18.75 12.29 -0.47
CA LEU A 92 17.52 13.05 -0.71
C LEU A 92 17.78 14.39 -1.39
N ARG A 93 18.84 15.11 -0.98
CA ARG A 93 19.25 16.34 -1.65
C ARG A 93 19.62 16.09 -3.12
N ARG A 94 20.41 15.05 -3.38
CA ARG A 94 20.79 14.68 -4.74
C ARG A 94 19.59 14.28 -5.60
N GLN A 95 18.69 13.49 -5.08
CA GLN A 95 17.45 13.10 -5.78
C GLN A 95 16.59 14.33 -6.12
N LYS A 96 16.41 15.25 -5.16
CA LYS A 96 15.71 16.51 -5.36
C LYS A 96 16.29 17.33 -6.53
N GLU A 97 17.64 17.43 -6.60
CA GLU A 97 18.32 18.13 -7.68
C GLU A 97 18.10 17.45 -9.04
N ILE A 98 18.22 16.12 -9.12
CA ILE A 98 18.00 15.33 -10.33
C ILE A 98 16.55 15.47 -10.82
N LEU A 99 15.57 15.48 -9.91
CA LEU A 99 14.15 15.61 -10.24
C LEU A 99 13.68 17.05 -10.48
N GLY A 100 14.58 18.04 -10.41
CA GLY A 100 14.25 19.46 -10.61
C GLY A 100 13.30 20.04 -9.53
N GLN A 101 13.22 19.40 -8.36
CA GLN A 101 12.35 19.80 -7.25
C GLN A 101 12.96 20.91 -6.40
N HIS A 102 13.37 22.02 -7.03
CA HIS A 102 14.09 23.10 -6.36
C HIS A 102 13.31 23.83 -5.24
N GLY A 103 11.97 23.71 -5.23
CA GLY A 103 11.12 24.31 -4.21
C GLY A 103 11.12 23.63 -2.83
N ILE A 104 11.62 22.40 -2.73
CA ILE A 104 11.64 21.64 -1.47
C ILE A 104 12.80 22.15 -0.59
N LYS A 105 12.51 22.59 0.62
CA LYS A 105 13.50 23.08 1.58
C LYS A 105 14.14 21.92 2.35
N ASP A 106 15.37 22.12 2.86
CA ASP A 106 16.09 21.13 3.67
C ASP A 106 15.33 20.71 4.93
N GLU A 107 14.56 21.63 5.53
CA GLU A 107 13.70 21.33 6.68
C GLU A 107 12.66 20.26 6.34
N GLN A 108 12.10 20.30 5.13
CA GLN A 108 11.12 19.30 4.65
C GLN A 108 11.81 17.93 4.45
N LEU A 109 13.04 17.90 3.93
CA LEU A 109 13.81 16.66 3.80
C LEU A 109 14.15 16.05 5.17
N LYS A 110 14.50 16.88 6.14
CA LYS A 110 14.73 16.42 7.52
C LYS A 110 13.46 15.90 8.17
N LEU A 111 12.30 16.51 7.88
CA LEU A 111 11.01 16.05 8.36
C LEU A 111 10.70 14.64 7.81
N ILE A 112 10.86 14.42 6.51
CA ILE A 112 10.69 13.11 5.87
C ILE A 112 11.56 12.04 6.55
N LEU A 113 12.83 12.38 6.86
CA LEU A 113 13.73 11.45 7.54
C LEU A 113 13.27 11.13 8.97
N ASN A 114 12.84 12.15 9.71
CA ASN A 114 12.36 11.97 11.07
C ASN A 114 11.05 11.17 11.11
N GLU A 115 10.13 11.43 10.20
CA GLU A 115 8.89 10.64 10.02
C GLU A 115 9.21 9.18 9.68
N GLY A 116 10.14 8.94 8.74
CA GLY A 116 10.58 7.60 8.40
C GLY A 116 11.14 6.84 9.60
N LYS A 117 12.05 7.47 10.37
CA LYS A 117 12.63 6.88 11.60
C LYS A 117 11.56 6.61 12.67
N THR A 118 10.63 7.55 12.85
CA THR A 118 9.54 7.41 13.81
C THR A 118 8.61 6.27 13.42
N THR A 119 8.29 6.15 12.14
CA THR A 119 7.48 5.07 11.59
C THR A 119 8.15 3.71 11.79
N GLU A 120 9.44 3.60 11.46
CA GLU A 120 10.20 2.37 11.67
C GLU A 120 10.29 2.00 13.14
N LYS A 121 10.53 2.96 14.03
CA LYS A 121 10.59 2.74 15.49
C LYS A 121 9.27 2.22 16.06
N HIS A 122 8.14 2.76 15.62
CA HIS A 122 6.83 2.39 16.19
C HIS A 122 6.21 1.18 15.51
N PHE A 123 6.41 1.01 14.21
CA PHE A 123 5.73 0.01 13.39
C PHE A 123 6.66 -1.02 12.76
N GLY A 124 7.99 -0.94 12.99
CA GLY A 124 8.97 -1.83 12.37
C GLY A 124 8.71 -3.31 12.61
N HIS A 125 8.11 -3.66 13.75
CA HIS A 125 7.69 -5.03 14.07
C HIS A 125 6.55 -5.57 13.19
N LEU A 126 5.90 -4.69 12.42
CA LEU A 126 4.84 -5.04 11.45
C LEU A 126 5.38 -5.13 10.02
N PHE A 127 6.64 -4.80 9.78
CA PHE A 127 7.22 -4.83 8.43
C PHE A 127 7.85 -6.19 8.16
N ASP A 128 7.52 -6.78 7.03
CA ASP A 128 8.16 -8.02 6.57
C ASP A 128 9.46 -7.72 5.83
N ARG A 129 9.56 -6.53 5.21
CA ARG A 129 10.75 -6.04 4.51
C ARG A 129 10.88 -4.52 4.60
N ILE A 130 12.12 -4.04 4.57
CA ILE A 130 12.45 -2.62 4.42
C ILE A 130 13.27 -2.45 3.16
N ILE A 131 12.86 -1.53 2.27
CA ILE A 131 13.61 -1.11 1.09
C ILE A 131 14.02 0.34 1.31
N VAL A 132 15.32 0.63 1.29
CA VAL A 132 15.82 2.01 1.35
C VAL A 132 15.81 2.59 -0.06
N ASN A 133 14.97 3.59 -0.31
CA ASN A 133 14.77 4.19 -1.64
C ASN A 133 15.91 5.14 -2.02
N VAL A 134 17.09 4.58 -2.29
CA VAL A 134 18.26 5.31 -2.75
C VAL A 134 18.13 5.68 -4.22
N ASP A 135 17.55 4.78 -5.00
CA ASP A 135 17.32 4.88 -6.44
C ASP A 135 16.01 4.19 -6.78
N LEU A 136 15.19 4.84 -7.61
CA LEU A 136 13.83 4.36 -7.89
C LEU A 136 13.84 3.03 -8.65
N ASP A 137 14.68 2.91 -9.68
CA ASP A 137 14.73 1.72 -10.54
C ASP A 137 15.23 0.52 -9.74
N ARG A 138 16.25 0.73 -8.91
CA ARG A 138 16.78 -0.30 -8.01
C ARG A 138 15.72 -0.73 -6.98
N SER A 139 15.01 0.22 -6.38
CA SER A 139 13.94 -0.07 -5.42
C SER A 139 12.79 -0.84 -6.05
N LEU A 140 12.46 -0.52 -7.31
CA LEU A 140 11.45 -1.23 -8.09
C LEU A 140 11.90 -2.68 -8.38
N GLU A 141 13.14 -2.89 -8.80
CA GLU A 141 13.66 -4.24 -9.05
C GLU A 141 13.71 -5.07 -7.76
N GLU A 142 14.08 -4.47 -6.62
CA GLU A 142 14.03 -5.16 -5.32
C GLU A 142 12.59 -5.54 -4.97
N LEU A 143 11.62 -4.66 -5.20
CA LEU A 143 10.20 -4.96 -4.97
C LEU A 143 9.70 -6.08 -5.88
N LYS A 144 10.04 -6.07 -7.17
CA LYS A 144 9.69 -7.15 -8.11
C LYS A 144 10.29 -8.49 -7.67
N GLU A 145 11.52 -8.49 -7.17
CA GLU A 145 12.17 -9.70 -6.67
C GLU A 145 11.44 -10.24 -5.41
N ILE A 146 11.03 -9.36 -4.51
CA ILE A 146 10.21 -9.75 -3.36
C ILE A 146 8.92 -10.44 -3.84
N VAL A 147 8.21 -9.86 -4.81
CA VAL A 147 6.98 -10.45 -5.35
C VAL A 147 7.22 -11.83 -5.93
N ARG A 148 8.27 -12.01 -6.75
CA ARG A 148 8.63 -13.33 -7.31
C ARG A 148 8.91 -14.36 -6.20
N ARG A 149 9.62 -13.96 -5.15
CA ARG A 149 9.92 -14.85 -4.03
C ARG A 149 8.67 -15.22 -3.24
N LEU A 150 7.73 -14.30 -3.07
CA LEU A 150 6.45 -14.57 -2.44
C LEU A 150 5.62 -15.62 -3.19
N GLU A 151 5.77 -15.69 -4.51
CA GLU A 151 5.10 -16.71 -5.34
C GLU A 151 5.80 -18.08 -5.31
N MET A 152 7.10 -18.10 -5.10
CA MET A 152 7.94 -19.31 -5.24
C MET A 152 8.35 -19.95 -3.92
N GLU A 153 8.41 -19.19 -2.84
CA GLU A 153 8.97 -19.62 -1.56
C GLU A 153 7.91 -19.66 -0.46
N PRO A 154 7.95 -20.65 0.44
CA PRO A 154 7.12 -20.64 1.64
C PRO A 154 7.42 -19.41 2.50
N GLN A 155 6.36 -18.79 3.03
CA GLN A 155 6.48 -17.60 3.86
C GLN A 155 6.19 -17.91 5.33
N TRP A 156 6.94 -17.28 6.23
CA TRP A 156 6.60 -17.25 7.64
C TRP A 156 5.41 -16.31 7.87
N VAL A 157 4.38 -16.83 8.50
CA VAL A 157 3.16 -16.07 8.80
C VAL A 157 2.88 -16.11 10.30
N PRO A 158 2.23 -15.08 10.86
CA PRO A 158 1.78 -15.09 12.25
C PRO A 158 0.89 -16.31 12.53
N THR A 159 1.09 -16.95 13.69
CA THR A 159 0.38 -18.19 14.07
C THR A 159 -1.14 -18.01 14.19
N PHE A 160 -1.63 -16.78 14.39
CA PHE A 160 -3.04 -16.46 14.46
C PHE A 160 -3.72 -16.29 13.08
N TRP A 161 -2.94 -16.33 11.99
CA TRP A 161 -3.53 -16.32 10.65
C TRP A 161 -4.08 -17.71 10.33
N PRO A 162 -5.34 -17.80 9.84
CA PRO A 162 -5.91 -19.09 9.48
C PRO A 162 -5.14 -19.67 8.28
N ILE A 163 -4.43 -20.74 8.53
CA ILE A 163 -3.82 -21.54 7.44
C ILE A 163 -4.96 -22.37 6.84
N ASN A 164 -5.59 -21.84 5.80
CA ASN A 164 -6.52 -22.64 5.00
C ASN A 164 -5.68 -23.55 4.09
N PRO A 165 -5.77 -24.89 4.21
CA PRO A 165 -4.97 -25.81 3.37
C PRO A 165 -5.27 -25.67 1.86
N THR A 166 -6.40 -25.05 1.49
CA THR A 166 -6.78 -24.73 0.11
C THR A 166 -6.07 -23.50 -0.47
N ASN A 167 -5.41 -22.70 0.37
CA ASN A 167 -4.57 -21.56 -0.06
C ASN A 167 -3.11 -21.94 -0.29
N ILE A 168 -2.76 -23.21 -0.21
CA ILE A 168 -1.52 -23.71 -0.79
C ILE A 168 -1.71 -23.60 -2.29
N ILE A 169 -1.18 -22.53 -2.84
CA ILE A 169 -1.19 -22.21 -4.27
C ILE A 169 -0.67 -23.43 -5.00
N SER A 170 -1.58 -24.16 -5.64
CA SER A 170 -1.19 -25.04 -6.72
C SER A 170 -0.51 -24.14 -7.75
N SER A 171 0.75 -24.41 -8.04
CA SER A 171 1.57 -23.75 -9.05
C SER A 171 0.88 -23.80 -10.41
N THR A 172 -0.03 -22.90 -10.64
CA THR A 172 -0.65 -22.66 -11.94
C THR A 172 -0.04 -21.40 -12.52
N LYS A 173 0.69 -21.61 -13.59
CA LYS A 173 1.32 -20.63 -14.48
C LYS A 173 0.53 -19.31 -14.54
N TYR A 174 1.15 -18.24 -14.05
CA TYR A 174 0.71 -16.89 -14.35
C TYR A 174 1.31 -16.47 -15.69
N ASP A 175 0.44 -16.26 -16.68
CA ASP A 175 0.77 -15.56 -17.91
C ASP A 175 1.20 -14.12 -17.56
N GLU A 176 2.33 -13.71 -18.13
CA GLU A 176 2.90 -12.36 -18.04
C GLU A 176 1.93 -11.32 -18.62
N LYS A 177 1.07 -10.76 -17.76
CA LYS A 177 0.38 -9.50 -18.07
C LYS A 177 0.29 -8.66 -16.81
N LEU A 178 1.40 -8.02 -16.47
CA LEU A 178 1.41 -6.79 -15.69
C LEU A 178 0.69 -5.72 -16.53
N ILE A 179 -0.51 -5.37 -16.13
CA ILE A 179 -1.21 -4.21 -16.68
C ILE A 179 -1.30 -3.18 -15.55
N TYR A 180 -0.81 -2.00 -15.89
CA TYR A 180 -0.74 -0.76 -15.14
C TYR A 180 -2.03 -0.37 -14.40
#